data_ee1872a3b366fc24c69d70d88bcdd0f4
#
_entry.id   ee1872a3b366fc24c69d70d88bcdd0f4
#
_cell.length_a   1.000
_cell.length_b   1.000
_cell.length_c   1.000
_cell.angle_alpha   90.00
_cell.angle_beta   90.00
_cell.angle_gamma   90.00
#
_symmetry.space_group_name_H-M   'P 1'
#
loop_
_entity.id
_entity.type
_entity.pdbx_description
1 polymer ?
#
loop_
_entity_poly.entity_id
_entity_poly.type
_entity_poly.pdbx_seq_one_letter_code
_entity_poly.pdbx_strand_id
1 'polypeptide(L)'
;MAQVINTNSLSLLTQNNLNKSQSSLSSAIERLSSGLRINSAKDDAAGQAIANRFTSNIKGLTQASRNANDGISIAQTTEGALSEINNNLQRVRELSVQATNGTNSPSDLDSIQNEITQRLEEINRVSGQTQFNGVKVLASDNSMTIQVGANDGEAITIDLKEITAETLGLTGFNVNGKGSVNNTVATAKDLTDKGFISTDNGKTYTGSAGLANAKAGDVFGKMVDTGTVTTTIDNGFGTAQSNTYKYDKASNSFSFDIDDAAGTTAPQVATYLNPTANDKTKASVEINGSSQAVIIDHNGKMTAADDNAELFIDNSGNLTKNNKTGGKAATLENLALNKTGTNTAVKSSITTESGTKIAIAGSTDGTTAGKISATNVKISAEDLKAKADTAGFTTSTGFTVAAGGDQKATLNGSEAYVKGDGFTIDNTAKYYVQEDGAITNGSGKVAYKDADGKITTDAKTETAKTTDPMAKLDKALAKVDALRSDLGAIQNRFDSTITNLGNTVNNLTSARSRIEDADYATEVSNMSRAQILQQAGTSVLAQANQTTQNVLSLLR
;
A
#
# COMPACT_ATOMS: atom_id res chain seq x y z
N MET A 1 -36.84 -89.70 -54.94
CA MET A 1 -35.43 -89.42 -54.57
C MET A 1 -34.66 -90.71 -54.70
N ALA A 2 -33.62 -90.77 -55.50
CA ALA A 2 -32.78 -91.96 -55.61
C ALA A 2 -32.07 -92.19 -54.27
N GLN A 3 -32.35 -93.28 -53.60
CA GLN A 3 -31.65 -93.69 -52.36
C GLN A 3 -30.28 -94.23 -52.74
N VAL A 4 -29.21 -93.40 -52.47
CA VAL A 4 -27.82 -93.85 -52.64
C VAL A 4 -27.38 -94.58 -51.38
N ILE A 5 -26.86 -95.80 -51.55
CA ILE A 5 -26.58 -96.76 -50.47
C ILE A 5 -25.33 -96.30 -49.61
N ASN A 6 -24.36 -95.65 -50.23
CA ASN A 6 -23.11 -95.29 -49.53
C ASN A 6 -23.13 -93.87 -48.88
N THR A 7 -24.11 -93.02 -49.16
CA THR A 7 -24.18 -91.69 -48.58
C THR A 7 -25.58 -91.38 -48.11
N ASN A 8 -25.79 -91.36 -46.77
CA ASN A 8 -27.07 -90.99 -46.17
C ASN A 8 -27.24 -89.50 -46.11
N SER A 9 -27.77 -88.90 -47.22
CA SER A 9 -27.94 -87.43 -47.34
C SER A 9 -28.91 -86.83 -46.28
N LEU A 10 -29.91 -87.64 -45.85
CA LEU A 10 -30.87 -87.25 -44.82
C LEU A 10 -30.21 -87.18 -43.44
N SER A 11 -29.34 -88.19 -43.12
CA SER A 11 -28.54 -88.17 -41.87
C SER A 11 -27.59 -87.02 -41.83
N LEU A 12 -26.86 -86.69 -42.94
CA LEU A 12 -25.96 -85.56 -43.04
C LEU A 12 -26.70 -84.22 -42.90
N LEU A 13 -27.85 -84.07 -43.54
CA LEU A 13 -28.66 -82.82 -43.40
C LEU A 13 -29.17 -82.69 -41.95
N THR A 14 -29.63 -83.82 -41.33
CA THR A 14 -30.08 -83.77 -39.94
C THR A 14 -28.94 -83.49 -38.98
N GLN A 15 -27.72 -83.98 -39.21
CA GLN A 15 -26.55 -83.74 -38.43
C GLN A 15 -26.10 -82.24 -38.52
N ASN A 16 -26.16 -81.64 -39.75
CA ASN A 16 -25.90 -80.23 -39.95
C ASN A 16 -26.95 -79.36 -39.22
N ASN A 17 -28.24 -79.78 -39.26
CA ASN A 17 -29.29 -79.05 -38.54
C ASN A 17 -29.14 -79.20 -37.01
N LEU A 18 -28.70 -80.38 -36.53
CA LEU A 18 -28.40 -80.58 -35.12
C LEU A 18 -27.23 -79.70 -34.64
N ASN A 19 -26.13 -79.64 -35.41
CA ASN A 19 -24.98 -78.80 -35.10
C ASN A 19 -25.37 -77.32 -35.08
N LYS A 20 -26.24 -76.89 -36.01
CA LYS A 20 -26.80 -75.54 -35.99
C LYS A 20 -27.63 -75.26 -34.74
N SER A 21 -28.51 -76.19 -34.36
CA SER A 21 -29.34 -76.05 -33.16
C SER A 21 -28.50 -76.04 -31.90
N GLN A 22 -27.43 -76.82 -31.83
CA GLN A 22 -26.52 -76.89 -30.71
C GLN A 22 -25.68 -75.56 -30.60
N SER A 23 -25.23 -75.03 -31.72
CA SER A 23 -24.56 -73.71 -31.76
C SER A 23 -25.51 -72.62 -31.32
N SER A 24 -26.75 -72.60 -31.78
CA SER A 24 -27.76 -71.61 -31.35
C SER A 24 -28.09 -71.72 -29.86
N LEU A 25 -28.16 -72.95 -29.33
CA LEU A 25 -28.39 -73.23 -27.91
C LEU A 25 -27.24 -72.72 -27.07
N SER A 26 -25.98 -72.97 -27.46
CA SER A 26 -24.79 -72.45 -26.78
C SER A 26 -24.79 -70.95 -26.77
N SER A 27 -25.07 -70.27 -27.88
CA SER A 27 -25.13 -68.80 -27.94
C SER A 27 -26.25 -68.21 -27.06
N ALA A 28 -27.42 -68.84 -27.04
CA ALA A 28 -28.53 -68.41 -26.18
C ALA A 28 -28.19 -68.57 -24.67
N ILE A 29 -27.56 -69.69 -24.29
CA ILE A 29 -27.08 -69.89 -22.92
C ILE A 29 -25.99 -68.89 -22.53
N GLU A 30 -25.03 -68.60 -23.40
CA GLU A 30 -23.99 -67.67 -23.20
C GLU A 30 -24.54 -66.23 -22.97
N ARG A 31 -25.48 -65.78 -23.81
CA ARG A 31 -26.17 -64.52 -23.69
C ARG A 31 -27.05 -64.44 -22.45
N LEU A 32 -27.71 -65.47 -22.10
CA LEU A 32 -28.54 -65.55 -20.90
C LEU A 32 -27.70 -65.54 -19.63
N SER A 33 -26.57 -66.26 -19.65
CA SER A 33 -25.63 -66.28 -18.51
C SER A 33 -24.87 -64.98 -18.32
N SER A 34 -24.45 -64.31 -19.40
CA SER A 34 -23.76 -63.02 -19.35
C SER A 34 -24.71 -61.80 -19.16
N GLY A 35 -26.00 -62.00 -19.54
CA GLY A 35 -26.96 -60.91 -19.67
C GLY A 35 -26.70 -59.98 -20.87
N LEU A 36 -25.70 -60.29 -21.69
CA LEU A 36 -25.26 -59.47 -22.80
C LEU A 36 -25.59 -60.14 -24.15
N ARG A 37 -26.14 -59.36 -25.08
CA ARG A 37 -26.37 -59.78 -26.47
C ARG A 37 -25.08 -59.90 -27.25
N ILE A 38 -24.12 -58.96 -26.95
CA ILE A 38 -22.80 -58.91 -27.56
C ILE A 38 -21.79 -59.24 -26.46
N ASN A 39 -21.24 -60.45 -26.49
CA ASN A 39 -20.26 -60.94 -25.53
C ASN A 39 -18.82 -60.89 -26.08
N SER A 40 -18.69 -60.95 -27.39
CA SER A 40 -17.40 -60.94 -28.09
C SER A 40 -17.47 -60.17 -29.41
N ALA A 41 -16.30 -59.81 -29.96
CA ALA A 41 -16.19 -59.17 -31.28
C ALA A 41 -16.77 -60.04 -32.43
N LYS A 42 -16.92 -61.31 -32.21
CA LYS A 42 -17.53 -62.28 -33.17
C LYS A 42 -19.04 -62.06 -33.30
N ASP A 43 -19.71 -61.62 -32.23
CA ASP A 43 -21.14 -61.39 -32.20
C ASP A 43 -21.56 -60.14 -32.97
N ASP A 44 -20.90 -59.04 -32.73
CA ASP A 44 -21.03 -57.74 -33.42
C ASP A 44 -19.84 -56.87 -33.14
N ALA A 45 -18.87 -56.80 -34.04
CA ALA A 45 -17.66 -56.02 -33.89
C ALA A 45 -17.94 -54.49 -33.83
N ALA A 46 -18.94 -54.03 -34.59
CA ALA A 46 -19.29 -52.59 -34.61
C ALA A 46 -20.05 -52.21 -33.34
N GLY A 47 -21.01 -53.05 -32.89
CA GLY A 47 -21.74 -52.86 -31.64
C GLY A 47 -20.83 -52.89 -30.42
N GLN A 48 -19.86 -53.81 -30.38
CA GLN A 48 -18.88 -53.88 -29.30
C GLN A 48 -17.97 -52.64 -29.24
N ALA A 49 -17.49 -52.15 -30.40
CA ALA A 49 -16.66 -50.94 -30.45
C ALA A 49 -17.43 -49.71 -29.94
N ILE A 50 -18.73 -49.58 -30.28
CA ILE A 50 -19.58 -48.48 -29.79
C ILE A 50 -19.83 -48.63 -28.28
N ALA A 51 -20.17 -49.86 -27.80
CA ALA A 51 -20.40 -50.14 -26.38
C ALA A 51 -19.14 -49.86 -25.53
N ASN A 52 -17.96 -50.24 -26.02
CA ASN A 52 -16.69 -49.92 -25.35
C ASN A 52 -16.43 -48.43 -25.27
N ARG A 53 -16.72 -47.65 -26.33
CA ARG A 53 -16.63 -46.19 -26.30
C ARG A 53 -17.60 -45.58 -25.30
N PHE A 54 -18.84 -46.04 -25.22
CA PHE A 54 -19.79 -45.58 -24.22
C PHE A 54 -19.33 -45.95 -22.81
N THR A 55 -18.80 -47.14 -22.60
CA THR A 55 -18.25 -47.56 -21.31
C THR A 55 -17.07 -46.69 -20.87
N SER A 56 -16.16 -46.36 -21.80
CA SER A 56 -15.04 -45.45 -21.54
C SER A 56 -15.55 -44.07 -21.15
N ASN A 57 -16.50 -43.51 -21.92
CA ASN A 57 -17.07 -42.18 -21.64
C ASN A 57 -17.83 -42.18 -20.30
N ILE A 58 -18.64 -43.20 -19.99
CA ILE A 58 -19.36 -43.31 -18.72
C ILE A 58 -18.38 -43.32 -17.53
N LYS A 59 -17.29 -44.10 -17.62
CA LYS A 59 -16.24 -44.13 -16.58
C LYS A 59 -15.56 -42.78 -16.45
N GLY A 60 -15.23 -42.13 -17.56
CA GLY A 60 -14.61 -40.78 -17.59
C GLY A 60 -15.52 -39.72 -16.94
N LEU A 61 -16.80 -39.66 -17.36
CA LEU A 61 -17.79 -38.72 -16.81
C LEU A 61 -18.11 -39.00 -15.33
N THR A 62 -18.11 -40.24 -14.91
CA THR A 62 -18.28 -40.59 -13.49
C THR A 62 -17.09 -40.13 -12.66
N GLN A 63 -15.86 -40.24 -13.19
CA GLN A 63 -14.68 -39.69 -12.54
C GLN A 63 -14.73 -38.17 -12.52
N ALA A 64 -15.12 -37.54 -13.62
CA ALA A 64 -15.31 -36.10 -13.72
C ALA A 64 -16.32 -35.55 -12.69
N SER A 65 -17.40 -36.30 -12.44
CA SER A 65 -18.37 -35.96 -11.38
C SER A 65 -17.74 -36.03 -9.98
N ARG A 66 -16.87 -36.99 -9.71
CA ARG A 66 -16.11 -37.02 -8.43
C ARG A 66 -15.14 -35.85 -8.33
N ASN A 67 -14.40 -35.56 -9.39
CA ASN A 67 -13.49 -34.40 -9.42
C ASN A 67 -14.23 -33.08 -9.20
N ALA A 68 -15.44 -32.95 -9.77
CA ALA A 68 -16.27 -31.76 -9.54
C ALA A 68 -16.70 -31.63 -8.06
N ASN A 69 -17.03 -32.73 -7.39
CA ASN A 69 -17.29 -32.71 -5.94
C ASN A 69 -16.04 -32.35 -5.11
N ASP A 70 -14.87 -32.82 -5.53
CA ASP A 70 -13.60 -32.37 -4.90
C ASP A 70 -13.39 -30.87 -5.08
N GLY A 71 -13.71 -30.34 -6.28
CA GLY A 71 -13.68 -28.89 -6.54
C GLY A 71 -14.62 -28.08 -5.65
N ILE A 72 -15.85 -28.60 -5.41
CA ILE A 72 -16.79 -27.97 -4.46
C ILE A 72 -16.20 -27.99 -3.04
N SER A 73 -15.61 -29.10 -2.62
CA SER A 73 -15.01 -29.23 -1.29
C SER A 73 -13.85 -28.26 -1.07
N ILE A 74 -13.03 -28.02 -2.10
CA ILE A 74 -11.98 -27.00 -2.10
C ILE A 74 -12.59 -25.61 -1.92
N ALA A 75 -13.60 -25.28 -2.74
CA ALA A 75 -14.26 -23.98 -2.68
C ALA A 75 -14.92 -23.73 -1.32
N GLN A 76 -15.59 -24.74 -0.74
CA GLN A 76 -16.20 -24.65 0.60
C GLN A 76 -15.16 -24.49 1.71
N THR A 77 -14.03 -25.21 1.63
CA THR A 77 -12.93 -25.06 2.60
C THR A 77 -12.35 -23.65 2.55
N THR A 78 -12.17 -23.12 1.33
CA THR A 78 -11.67 -21.76 1.11
C THR A 78 -12.68 -20.73 1.61
N GLU A 79 -13.96 -20.91 1.33
CA GLU A 79 -15.04 -20.02 1.79
C GLU A 79 -15.15 -20.00 3.32
N GLY A 80 -15.02 -21.15 3.98
CA GLY A 80 -14.99 -21.23 5.44
C GLY A 80 -13.85 -20.39 6.05
N ALA A 81 -12.65 -20.49 5.46
CA ALA A 81 -11.51 -19.66 5.89
C ALA A 81 -11.72 -18.16 5.61
N LEU A 82 -12.31 -17.82 4.45
CA LEU A 82 -12.65 -16.43 4.13
C LEU A 82 -13.71 -15.86 5.06
N SER A 83 -14.65 -16.67 5.53
CA SER A 83 -15.64 -16.25 6.53
C SER A 83 -14.96 -15.88 7.86
N GLU A 84 -13.97 -16.66 8.28
CA GLU A 84 -13.19 -16.37 9.49
C GLU A 84 -12.34 -15.09 9.33
N ILE A 85 -11.73 -14.90 8.15
CA ILE A 85 -11.02 -13.66 7.81
C ILE A 85 -11.96 -12.46 7.83
N ASN A 86 -13.17 -12.60 7.28
CA ASN A 86 -14.19 -11.54 7.29
C ASN A 86 -14.57 -11.16 8.71
N ASN A 87 -14.80 -12.13 9.60
CA ASN A 87 -15.11 -11.89 11.02
C ASN A 87 -13.98 -11.11 11.72
N ASN A 88 -12.72 -11.48 11.45
CA ASN A 88 -11.57 -10.76 12.00
C ASN A 88 -11.49 -9.32 11.46
N LEU A 89 -11.73 -9.10 10.16
CA LEU A 89 -11.77 -7.75 9.57
C LEU A 89 -12.89 -6.90 10.15
N GLN A 90 -14.09 -7.46 10.35
CA GLN A 90 -15.21 -6.78 10.99
C GLN A 90 -14.85 -6.38 12.43
N ARG A 91 -14.19 -7.26 13.17
CA ARG A 91 -13.71 -6.94 14.52
C ARG A 91 -12.67 -5.83 14.52
N VAL A 92 -11.71 -5.86 13.58
CA VAL A 92 -10.75 -4.75 13.40
C VAL A 92 -11.48 -3.45 13.08
N ARG A 93 -12.55 -3.49 12.29
CA ARG A 93 -13.37 -2.32 11.97
C ARG A 93 -14.08 -1.76 13.22
N GLU A 94 -14.68 -2.60 14.05
CA GLU A 94 -15.30 -2.19 15.33
C GLU A 94 -14.28 -1.52 16.25
N LEU A 95 -13.12 -2.14 16.42
CA LEU A 95 -12.02 -1.60 17.23
C LEU A 95 -11.50 -0.27 16.67
N SER A 96 -11.46 -0.13 15.35
CA SER A 96 -11.04 1.11 14.71
C SER A 96 -12.08 2.23 14.92
N VAL A 97 -13.38 1.92 14.88
CA VAL A 97 -14.43 2.88 15.24
C VAL A 97 -14.31 3.29 16.70
N GLN A 98 -14.08 2.34 17.60
CA GLN A 98 -13.82 2.63 19.02
C GLN A 98 -12.61 3.55 19.19
N ALA A 99 -11.51 3.30 18.48
CA ALA A 99 -10.27 4.08 18.57
C ALA A 99 -10.43 5.53 18.04
N THR A 100 -11.42 5.80 17.18
CA THR A 100 -11.67 7.16 16.69
C THR A 100 -12.42 8.03 17.68
N ASN A 101 -12.98 7.45 18.75
CA ASN A 101 -13.63 8.23 19.80
C ASN A 101 -12.56 9.01 20.60
N GLY A 102 -12.72 10.34 20.65
CA GLY A 102 -11.80 11.26 21.36
C GLY A 102 -11.74 11.09 22.87
N THR A 103 -12.55 10.21 23.46
CA THR A 103 -12.53 9.92 24.91
C THR A 103 -11.50 8.87 25.32
N ASN A 104 -10.86 8.18 24.36
CA ASN A 104 -9.86 7.17 24.64
C ASN A 104 -8.56 7.79 25.15
N SER A 105 -8.02 7.24 26.24
CA SER A 105 -6.67 7.57 26.69
C SER A 105 -5.61 6.93 25.77
N PRO A 106 -4.34 7.41 25.79
CA PRO A 106 -3.26 6.76 25.06
C PRO A 106 -3.09 5.27 25.40
N SER A 107 -3.33 4.88 26.66
CA SER A 107 -3.28 3.49 27.11
C SER A 107 -4.40 2.65 26.52
N ASP A 108 -5.61 3.23 26.36
CA ASP A 108 -6.74 2.55 25.75
C ASP A 108 -6.48 2.31 24.26
N LEU A 109 -5.92 3.32 23.58
CA LEU A 109 -5.52 3.20 22.18
C LEU A 109 -4.42 2.15 21.96
N ASP A 110 -3.46 2.04 22.88
CA ASP A 110 -2.43 1.00 22.85
C ASP A 110 -3.06 -0.40 23.04
N SER A 111 -4.05 -0.54 23.94
CA SER A 111 -4.78 -1.79 24.15
C SER A 111 -5.60 -2.20 22.93
N ILE A 112 -6.32 -1.25 22.32
CA ILE A 112 -7.07 -1.47 21.08
C ILE A 112 -6.12 -1.88 19.95
N GLN A 113 -4.98 -1.21 19.82
CA GLN A 113 -3.99 -1.54 18.80
C GLN A 113 -3.42 -2.94 18.97
N ASN A 114 -3.18 -3.39 20.20
CA ASN A 114 -2.71 -4.75 20.45
C ASN A 114 -3.74 -5.79 19.99
N GLU A 115 -5.03 -5.58 20.24
CA GLU A 115 -6.09 -6.49 19.74
C GLU A 115 -6.15 -6.44 18.19
N ILE A 116 -6.08 -5.26 17.59
CA ILE A 116 -6.02 -5.14 16.12
C ILE A 116 -4.85 -5.94 15.54
N THR A 117 -3.66 -5.79 16.13
CA THR A 117 -2.47 -6.52 15.68
C THR A 117 -2.67 -8.03 15.74
N GLN A 118 -3.22 -8.55 16.85
CA GLN A 118 -3.53 -9.98 16.98
C GLN A 118 -4.55 -10.46 15.93
N ARG A 119 -5.57 -9.64 15.62
CA ARG A 119 -6.54 -9.98 14.57
C ARG A 119 -5.92 -10.01 13.17
N LEU A 120 -5.01 -9.08 12.86
CA LEU A 120 -4.29 -9.08 11.60
C LEU A 120 -3.30 -10.26 11.49
N GLU A 121 -2.64 -10.62 12.58
CA GLU A 121 -1.80 -11.83 12.63
C GLU A 121 -2.63 -13.11 12.46
N GLU A 122 -3.85 -13.15 13.04
CA GLU A 122 -4.76 -14.28 12.87
C GLU A 122 -5.22 -14.43 11.41
N ILE A 123 -5.47 -13.32 10.70
CA ILE A 123 -5.74 -13.35 9.24
C ILE A 123 -4.58 -14.00 8.50
N ASN A 124 -3.34 -13.60 8.79
CA ASN A 124 -2.16 -14.20 8.16
C ASN A 124 -2.02 -15.69 8.52
N ARG A 125 -2.32 -16.06 9.76
CA ARG A 125 -2.28 -17.46 10.21
C ARG A 125 -3.31 -18.31 9.49
N VAL A 126 -4.57 -17.85 9.43
CA VAL A 126 -5.67 -18.56 8.74
C VAL A 126 -5.30 -18.74 7.25
N SER A 127 -4.84 -17.69 6.60
CA SER A 127 -4.40 -17.74 5.20
C SER A 127 -3.27 -18.76 4.99
N GLY A 128 -2.23 -18.69 5.80
CA GLY A 128 -1.06 -19.56 5.68
C GLY A 128 -1.30 -21.02 6.07
N GLN A 129 -2.30 -21.31 6.92
CA GLN A 129 -2.59 -22.67 7.41
C GLN A 129 -3.71 -23.36 6.64
N THR A 130 -4.63 -22.62 6.02
CA THR A 130 -5.74 -23.21 5.28
C THR A 130 -5.23 -23.98 4.06
N GLN A 131 -5.53 -25.28 4.05
CA GLN A 131 -5.13 -26.18 2.97
C GLN A 131 -6.20 -27.21 2.71
N PHE A 132 -6.27 -27.68 1.47
CA PHE A 132 -7.06 -28.84 1.07
C PHE A 132 -6.13 -29.86 0.43
N ASN A 133 -6.08 -31.07 0.97
CA ASN A 133 -5.21 -32.15 0.50
C ASN A 133 -3.73 -31.73 0.28
N GLY A 134 -3.19 -30.92 1.19
CA GLY A 134 -1.80 -30.41 1.13
C GLY A 134 -1.59 -29.19 0.24
N VAL A 135 -2.62 -28.76 -0.51
CA VAL A 135 -2.55 -27.55 -1.34
C VAL A 135 -3.05 -26.36 -0.54
N LYS A 136 -2.22 -25.31 -0.43
CA LYS A 136 -2.60 -24.04 0.20
C LYS A 136 -3.57 -23.29 -0.71
N VAL A 137 -4.69 -22.84 -0.14
CA VAL A 137 -5.77 -22.21 -0.92
C VAL A 137 -5.85 -20.70 -0.80
N LEU A 138 -5.15 -20.08 0.18
CA LEU A 138 -5.15 -18.64 0.42
C LEU A 138 -3.75 -18.04 0.63
N ALA A 139 -2.68 -18.86 0.53
CA ALA A 139 -1.31 -18.45 0.87
C ALA A 139 -0.51 -17.92 -0.33
N SER A 140 -1.02 -18.05 -1.55
CA SER A 140 -0.40 -17.54 -2.77
C SER A 140 -1.42 -17.43 -3.88
N ASP A 141 -1.17 -16.54 -4.84
CA ASP A 141 -1.94 -16.49 -6.09
C ASP A 141 -1.66 -17.76 -6.89
N ASN A 142 -2.69 -18.56 -7.11
CA ASN A 142 -2.60 -19.82 -7.87
C ASN A 142 -3.92 -20.11 -8.59
N SER A 143 -3.87 -20.85 -9.67
CA SER A 143 -5.06 -21.35 -10.36
C SER A 143 -5.07 -22.87 -10.35
N MET A 144 -6.16 -23.45 -9.89
CA MET A 144 -6.36 -24.90 -9.83
C MET A 144 -7.36 -25.31 -10.89
N THR A 145 -6.96 -26.23 -11.77
CA THR A 145 -7.78 -26.71 -12.86
C THR A 145 -8.38 -28.08 -12.48
N ILE A 146 -9.69 -28.17 -12.45
CA ILE A 146 -10.45 -29.39 -12.15
C ILE A 146 -11.03 -29.93 -13.45
N GLN A 147 -10.65 -31.17 -13.84
CA GLN A 147 -11.17 -31.85 -15.01
C GLN A 147 -12.60 -32.30 -14.73
N VAL A 148 -13.56 -31.79 -15.49
CA VAL A 148 -15.01 -32.03 -15.32
C VAL A 148 -15.66 -32.67 -16.54
N GLY A 149 -14.88 -33.26 -17.41
CA GLY A 149 -15.37 -33.99 -18.58
C GLY A 149 -14.52 -35.20 -18.93
N ALA A 150 -14.96 -35.97 -19.92
CA ALA A 150 -14.29 -37.20 -20.37
C ALA A 150 -13.18 -36.92 -21.40
N ASN A 151 -13.09 -35.69 -21.96
CA ASN A 151 -12.13 -35.33 -22.99
C ASN A 151 -11.19 -34.25 -22.45
N ASP A 152 -10.01 -34.13 -23.06
CA ASP A 152 -9.02 -33.09 -22.73
C ASP A 152 -9.61 -31.69 -22.93
N GLY A 153 -9.31 -30.77 -21.99
CA GLY A 153 -9.75 -29.39 -22.03
C GLY A 153 -11.15 -29.14 -21.43
N GLU A 154 -11.90 -30.17 -21.06
CA GLU A 154 -13.19 -30.04 -20.36
C GLU A 154 -12.94 -29.80 -18.86
N ALA A 155 -12.52 -28.59 -18.49
CA ALA A 155 -12.10 -28.25 -17.13
C ALA A 155 -12.76 -26.98 -16.61
N ILE A 156 -12.87 -26.86 -15.29
CA ILE A 156 -13.22 -25.64 -14.57
C ILE A 156 -12.01 -25.20 -13.75
N THR A 157 -11.61 -23.94 -13.89
CA THR A 157 -10.51 -23.37 -13.13
C THR A 157 -11.05 -22.64 -11.91
N ILE A 158 -10.42 -22.85 -10.76
CA ILE A 158 -10.62 -22.13 -9.51
C ILE A 158 -9.43 -21.19 -9.35
N ASP A 159 -9.65 -19.88 -9.42
CA ASP A 159 -8.62 -18.88 -9.19
C ASP A 159 -8.54 -18.59 -7.69
N LEU A 160 -7.45 -19.05 -7.08
CA LEU A 160 -7.13 -18.84 -5.68
C LEU A 160 -6.27 -17.56 -5.56
N LYS A 161 -6.57 -16.73 -4.57
CA LYS A 161 -5.86 -15.47 -4.31
C LYS A 161 -5.23 -15.50 -2.94
N GLU A 162 -4.05 -14.89 -2.84
CA GLU A 162 -3.42 -14.65 -1.55
C GLU A 162 -4.20 -13.62 -0.74
N ILE A 163 -4.57 -14.00 0.48
CA ILE A 163 -5.32 -13.14 1.41
C ILE A 163 -4.53 -13.00 2.71
N THR A 164 -3.67 -12.00 2.76
CA THR A 164 -2.88 -11.63 3.93
C THR A 164 -3.18 -10.18 4.32
N ALA A 165 -2.76 -9.74 5.49
CA ALA A 165 -2.84 -8.33 5.88
C ALA A 165 -2.15 -7.41 4.86
N GLU A 166 -1.09 -7.89 4.21
CA GLU A 166 -0.36 -7.17 3.16
C GLU A 166 -1.19 -7.03 1.88
N THR A 167 -1.70 -8.14 1.34
CA THR A 167 -2.50 -8.13 0.10
C THR A 167 -3.82 -7.40 0.28
N LEU A 168 -4.34 -7.35 1.51
CA LEU A 168 -5.51 -6.56 1.88
C LEU A 168 -5.20 -5.05 2.02
N GLY A 169 -3.91 -4.64 2.01
CA GLY A 169 -3.48 -3.24 2.15
C GLY A 169 -3.52 -2.73 3.58
N LEU A 170 -3.40 -3.63 4.55
CA LEU A 170 -3.42 -3.33 5.98
C LEU A 170 -2.04 -3.38 6.64
N THR A 171 -0.97 -3.40 5.84
CA THR A 171 0.41 -3.33 6.34
C THR A 171 0.61 -2.01 7.11
N GLY A 172 1.12 -2.11 8.34
CA GLY A 172 1.34 -0.94 9.20
C GLY A 172 0.06 -0.25 9.68
N PHE A 173 -1.09 -0.91 9.56
CA PHE A 173 -2.36 -0.39 10.06
C PHE A 173 -2.28 -0.16 11.57
N ASN A 174 -2.42 1.10 11.99
CA ASN A 174 -2.41 1.45 13.40
C ASN A 174 -3.34 2.64 13.71
N VAL A 175 -3.89 2.62 14.91
CA VAL A 175 -4.83 3.63 15.40
C VAL A 175 -4.26 4.48 16.55
N ASN A 176 -3.11 4.11 17.10
CA ASN A 176 -2.46 4.79 18.23
C ASN A 176 -1.30 5.72 17.80
N GLY A 177 -0.87 5.67 16.53
CA GLY A 177 0.27 6.45 16.02
C GLY A 177 1.66 5.89 16.39
N LYS A 178 1.72 4.70 17.00
CA LYS A 178 2.96 4.03 17.42
C LYS A 178 3.19 2.70 16.69
N GLY A 179 2.68 2.59 15.46
CA GLY A 179 2.83 1.38 14.67
C GLY A 179 4.26 1.19 14.18
N SER A 180 4.64 -0.06 13.95
CA SER A 180 5.87 -0.39 13.23
C SER A 180 5.62 -1.54 12.26
N VAL A 181 6.27 -1.49 11.11
CA VAL A 181 6.24 -2.55 10.09
C VAL A 181 7.61 -3.20 10.03
N ASN A 182 7.65 -4.51 10.01
CA ASN A 182 8.89 -5.24 9.74
C ASN A 182 9.29 -5.01 8.29
N ASN A 183 10.52 -4.59 8.09
CA ASN A 183 11.10 -4.42 6.77
C ASN A 183 11.60 -5.77 6.24
N THR A 184 11.55 -5.96 4.95
CA THR A 184 12.11 -7.14 4.30
C THR A 184 13.60 -6.96 4.06
N VAL A 185 14.40 -8.02 4.15
CA VAL A 185 15.82 -7.96 3.81
C VAL A 185 15.96 -7.55 2.35
N ALA A 186 16.75 -6.51 2.08
CA ALA A 186 16.94 -6.00 0.73
C ALA A 186 17.75 -7.00 -0.13
N THR A 187 17.38 -7.09 -1.40
CA THR A 187 18.10 -7.89 -2.40
C THR A 187 18.91 -6.98 -3.34
N ALA A 188 19.87 -7.54 -4.07
CA ALA A 188 20.62 -6.81 -5.09
C ALA A 188 19.69 -6.20 -6.16
N LYS A 189 18.58 -6.89 -6.47
CA LYS A 189 17.54 -6.38 -7.36
C LYS A 189 16.85 -5.15 -6.79
N ASP A 190 16.52 -5.15 -5.50
CA ASP A 190 15.89 -3.99 -4.84
C ASP A 190 16.80 -2.76 -4.90
N LEU A 191 18.11 -2.94 -4.78
CA LEU A 191 19.06 -1.85 -4.93
C LEU A 191 19.09 -1.30 -6.37
N THR A 192 19.16 -2.17 -7.38
CA THR A 192 19.15 -1.73 -8.79
C THR A 192 17.84 -1.06 -9.18
N ASP A 193 16.71 -1.57 -8.72
CA ASP A 193 15.39 -0.98 -8.95
C ASP A 193 15.26 0.44 -8.34
N LYS A 194 16.06 0.74 -7.30
CA LYS A 194 16.15 2.07 -6.66
C LYS A 194 17.28 2.94 -7.22
N GLY A 195 17.91 2.54 -8.31
CA GLY A 195 18.92 3.33 -9.01
C GLY A 195 20.32 3.25 -8.40
N PHE A 196 20.58 2.26 -7.54
CA PHE A 196 21.95 1.99 -7.10
C PHE A 196 22.72 1.28 -8.21
N ILE A 197 23.95 1.73 -8.45
CA ILE A 197 24.82 1.22 -9.52
C ILE A 197 25.97 0.47 -8.90
N SER A 198 26.27 -0.72 -9.44
CA SER A 198 27.47 -1.47 -9.09
C SER A 198 28.55 -1.27 -10.16
N THR A 199 29.79 -1.02 -9.72
CA THR A 199 30.97 -0.84 -10.56
C THR A 199 31.98 -1.98 -10.45
N ASP A 200 31.71 -2.99 -9.56
CA ASP A 200 32.60 -4.07 -9.20
C ASP A 200 31.96 -5.47 -9.26
N ASN A 201 31.20 -5.73 -10.33
CA ASN A 201 30.50 -7.00 -10.57
C ASN A 201 29.52 -7.40 -9.45
N GLY A 202 28.79 -6.43 -8.90
CA GLY A 202 27.74 -6.71 -7.92
C GLY A 202 28.20 -6.83 -6.48
N LYS A 203 29.46 -6.50 -6.17
CA LYS A 203 29.97 -6.54 -4.79
C LYS A 203 29.62 -5.30 -4.00
N THR A 204 29.66 -4.12 -4.65
CA THR A 204 29.35 -2.84 -4.01
C THR A 204 28.32 -2.09 -4.84
N TYR A 205 27.30 -1.56 -4.18
CA TYR A 205 26.26 -0.74 -4.79
C TYR A 205 26.33 0.68 -4.22
N THR A 206 26.40 1.69 -5.09
CA THR A 206 26.43 3.11 -4.72
C THR A 206 25.25 3.82 -5.35
N GLY A 207 24.54 4.60 -4.56
CA GLY A 207 23.37 5.36 -5.01
C GLY A 207 22.99 6.47 -4.06
N SER A 208 21.85 7.10 -4.28
CA SER A 208 21.33 8.14 -3.40
C SER A 208 20.91 7.56 -2.04
N ALA A 209 21.32 8.22 -0.95
CA ALA A 209 20.86 7.90 0.39
C ALA A 209 19.39 8.32 0.63
N GLY A 210 18.77 9.04 -0.31
CA GLY A 210 17.40 9.51 -0.19
C GLY A 210 17.18 10.51 0.94
N LEU A 211 18.21 11.27 1.34
CA LEU A 211 18.10 12.31 2.35
C LEU A 211 17.27 13.48 1.81
N ALA A 212 16.46 14.08 2.68
CA ALA A 212 15.70 15.26 2.33
C ALA A 212 16.63 16.46 2.13
N ASN A 213 16.38 17.28 1.11
CA ASN A 213 17.07 18.54 0.94
C ASN A 213 16.80 19.44 2.15
N ALA A 214 17.84 20.06 2.69
CA ALA A 214 17.70 21.06 3.74
C ALA A 214 16.99 22.29 3.17
N LYS A 215 16.08 22.86 3.94
CA LYS A 215 15.32 24.07 3.61
C LYS A 215 15.62 25.19 4.60
N ALA A 216 15.14 26.39 4.31
CA ALA A 216 15.28 27.54 5.21
C ALA A 216 14.86 27.22 6.65
N GLY A 217 13.70 26.54 6.82
CA GLY A 217 13.21 26.17 8.14
C GLY A 217 14.15 25.26 8.92
N ASP A 218 14.81 24.32 8.24
CA ASP A 218 15.78 23.42 8.87
C ASP A 218 17.03 24.18 9.32
N VAL A 219 17.50 25.13 8.49
CA VAL A 219 18.67 25.98 8.81
C VAL A 219 18.37 26.85 10.01
N PHE A 220 17.23 27.56 10.06
CA PHE A 220 16.81 28.36 11.21
C PHE A 220 16.63 27.52 12.47
N GLY A 221 15.99 26.33 12.36
CA GLY A 221 15.72 25.42 13.48
C GLY A 221 17.00 24.87 14.16
N LYS A 222 18.13 24.90 13.44
CA LYS A 222 19.42 24.35 13.90
C LYS A 222 20.48 25.45 14.10
N MET A 223 20.06 26.72 14.16
CA MET A 223 21.00 27.83 14.43
C MET A 223 21.58 27.71 15.83
N VAL A 224 22.90 27.97 15.90
CA VAL A 224 23.62 28.06 17.16
C VAL A 224 23.52 29.45 17.72
N ASP A 225 23.65 29.58 19.03
CA ASP A 225 23.71 30.90 19.67
C ASP A 225 24.85 31.76 19.07
N THR A 226 24.60 33.06 18.92
CA THR A 226 25.48 34.02 18.24
C THR A 226 25.71 33.79 16.74
N GLY A 227 25.08 32.74 16.14
CA GLY A 227 25.09 32.57 14.69
C GLY A 227 24.46 33.76 13.97
N THR A 228 24.91 34.04 12.73
CA THR A 228 24.38 35.18 11.98
C THR A 228 23.68 34.77 10.71
N VAL A 229 22.66 35.58 10.36
CA VAL A 229 21.94 35.52 9.07
C VAL A 229 22.15 36.86 8.39
N THR A 230 22.59 36.85 7.14
CA THR A 230 22.69 38.03 6.29
C THR A 230 21.63 37.96 5.21
N THR A 231 20.76 38.97 5.17
CA THR A 231 19.66 39.04 4.19
C THR A 231 19.29 40.51 3.92
N THR A 232 18.66 40.73 2.75
CA THR A 232 18.15 42.05 2.35
C THR A 232 16.63 42.04 2.46
N ILE A 233 16.12 42.57 3.57
CA ILE A 233 14.69 42.62 3.87
C ILE A 233 14.24 44.00 4.30
N ASP A 234 12.95 44.29 4.16
CA ASP A 234 12.31 45.38 4.86
C ASP A 234 12.20 45.02 6.36
N ASN A 235 13.06 45.62 7.16
CA ASN A 235 13.14 45.43 8.61
C ASN A 235 12.43 46.53 9.42
N GLY A 236 11.68 47.42 8.72
CA GLY A 236 10.93 48.52 9.32
C GLY A 236 11.74 49.83 9.46
N PHE A 237 13.01 49.82 9.03
CA PHE A 237 13.89 51.01 9.10
C PHE A 237 14.38 51.40 7.70
N GLY A 238 13.86 52.51 7.15
CA GLY A 238 14.29 53.02 5.85
C GLY A 238 14.00 52.12 4.68
N THR A 239 14.89 52.10 3.68
CA THR A 239 14.82 51.19 2.53
C THR A 239 15.44 49.84 2.86
N ALA A 240 14.94 48.77 2.23
CA ALA A 240 15.49 47.45 2.42
C ALA A 240 16.99 47.43 2.13
N GLN A 241 17.79 46.99 3.07
CA GLN A 241 19.25 46.88 2.99
C GLN A 241 19.70 45.48 3.42
N SER A 242 20.88 45.11 2.96
CA SER A 242 21.54 43.88 3.42
C SER A 242 22.08 44.07 4.83
N ASN A 243 21.43 43.46 5.80
CA ASN A 243 21.83 43.50 7.20
C ASN A 243 22.27 42.14 7.69
N THR A 244 23.14 42.11 8.70
CA THR A 244 23.55 40.92 9.42
C THR A 244 22.80 40.84 10.74
N TYR A 245 22.01 39.82 10.89
CA TYR A 245 21.14 39.53 12.04
C TYR A 245 21.82 38.48 12.91
N LYS A 246 22.14 38.82 14.16
CA LYS A 246 22.80 37.94 15.14
C LYS A 246 21.77 37.25 16.03
N TYR A 247 21.80 35.95 16.08
CA TYR A 247 20.87 35.13 16.85
C TYR A 247 21.18 35.17 18.35
N ASP A 248 20.15 35.32 19.14
CA ASP A 248 20.15 35.17 20.60
C ASP A 248 19.17 34.00 20.94
N LYS A 249 19.76 32.88 21.31
CA LYS A 249 19.00 31.65 21.61
C LYS A 249 18.14 31.80 22.86
N ALA A 250 18.58 32.61 23.87
CA ALA A 250 17.85 32.75 25.11
C ALA A 250 16.51 33.50 24.94
N SER A 251 16.48 34.51 24.05
CA SER A 251 15.27 35.26 23.74
C SER A 251 14.56 34.81 22.45
N ASN A 252 15.10 33.80 21.75
CA ASN A 252 14.65 33.37 20.43
C ASN A 252 14.42 34.54 19.47
N SER A 253 15.38 35.46 19.43
CA SER A 253 15.31 36.67 18.63
C SER A 253 16.65 36.97 17.95
N PHE A 254 16.62 37.88 16.99
CA PHE A 254 17.82 38.37 16.32
C PHE A 254 18.02 39.82 16.65
N SER A 255 19.28 40.25 16.73
CA SER A 255 19.66 41.64 16.83
C SER A 255 20.45 42.10 15.60
N PHE A 256 20.26 43.35 15.21
CA PHE A 256 20.94 43.95 14.08
C PHE A 256 21.17 45.47 14.31
N ASP A 257 22.02 46.07 13.53
CA ASP A 257 22.30 47.48 13.60
C ASP A 257 21.87 48.18 12.30
N ILE A 258 21.43 49.40 12.42
CA ILE A 258 21.03 50.29 11.31
C ILE A 258 21.98 51.49 11.33
N ASP A 259 22.65 51.69 10.20
CA ASP A 259 23.49 52.88 10.03
C ASP A 259 22.68 54.11 9.57
N ASP A 260 23.30 55.26 9.57
CA ASP A 260 22.68 56.52 9.18
C ASP A 260 22.47 56.66 7.65
N ALA A 261 22.97 55.73 6.86
CA ALA A 261 22.80 55.68 5.42
C ALA A 261 21.48 55.01 5.01
N ALA A 262 20.79 54.32 5.95
CA ALA A 262 19.54 53.59 5.67
C ALA A 262 18.35 54.49 5.31
N GLY A 263 18.45 55.81 5.56
CA GLY A 263 17.34 56.74 5.32
C GLY A 263 16.16 56.55 6.27
N THR A 264 16.43 56.06 7.50
CA THR A 264 15.43 55.83 8.54
C THR A 264 14.75 57.12 8.93
N THR A 265 13.43 57.12 9.02
CA THR A 265 12.60 58.27 9.39
C THR A 265 12.00 58.11 10.80
N ALA A 266 11.66 59.24 11.45
CA ALA A 266 11.03 59.22 12.77
C ALA A 266 9.71 58.40 12.83
N PRO A 267 8.80 58.45 11.83
CA PRO A 267 7.62 57.59 11.78
C PRO A 267 7.94 56.08 11.74
N GLN A 268 9.01 55.67 11.02
CA GLN A 268 9.42 54.26 10.98
C GLN A 268 9.91 53.77 12.34
N VAL A 269 10.68 54.61 13.05
CA VAL A 269 11.08 54.34 14.44
C VAL A 269 9.84 54.22 15.35
N ALA A 270 8.88 55.14 15.21
CA ALA A 270 7.63 55.08 16.00
C ALA A 270 6.85 53.78 15.77
N THR A 271 6.69 53.36 14.50
CA THR A 271 6.04 52.10 14.13
C THR A 271 6.80 50.88 14.63
N TYR A 272 8.14 50.90 14.58
CA TYR A 272 8.95 49.79 15.13
C TYR A 272 8.78 49.67 16.66
N LEU A 273 8.82 50.80 17.39
CA LEU A 273 8.66 50.80 18.84
C LEU A 273 7.24 50.38 19.26
N ASN A 274 6.23 50.78 18.50
CA ASN A 274 4.82 50.64 18.82
C ASN A 274 4.06 50.24 17.56
N PRO A 275 4.03 48.94 17.19
CA PRO A 275 3.41 48.46 15.95
C PRO A 275 1.90 48.71 15.87
N THR A 276 1.19 48.74 16.99
CA THR A 276 -0.23 49.02 17.05
C THR A 276 -0.54 50.38 17.69
N ALA A 277 -1.69 50.97 17.34
CA ALA A 277 -2.07 52.34 17.78
C ALA A 277 -2.15 52.50 19.32
N ASN A 278 -2.32 51.42 20.06
CA ASN A 278 -2.44 51.43 21.52
C ASN A 278 -1.13 51.09 22.25
N ASP A 279 -0.10 50.68 21.51
CA ASP A 279 1.19 50.32 22.10
C ASP A 279 1.91 51.55 22.65
N LYS A 280 2.66 51.32 23.70
CA LYS A 280 3.49 52.33 24.36
C LYS A 280 4.80 51.70 24.81
N THR A 281 5.91 52.31 24.41
CA THR A 281 7.24 51.83 24.79
C THR A 281 7.85 52.75 25.83
N LYS A 282 8.32 52.16 26.93
CA LYS A 282 9.14 52.86 27.92
C LYS A 282 10.58 52.93 27.44
N ALA A 283 11.17 54.12 27.51
CA ALA A 283 12.53 54.35 27.08
C ALA A 283 13.17 55.44 27.91
N SER A 284 14.49 55.58 27.83
CA SER A 284 15.24 56.70 28.34
C SER A 284 15.76 57.56 27.18
N VAL A 285 15.43 58.81 27.15
CA VAL A 285 15.95 59.77 26.17
C VAL A 285 17.07 60.55 26.81
N GLU A 286 18.26 60.60 26.18
CA GLU A 286 19.40 61.35 26.60
C GLU A 286 19.65 62.46 25.59
N ILE A 287 19.80 63.71 26.09
CA ILE A 287 20.16 64.92 25.31
C ILE A 287 21.20 65.65 26.08
N ASN A 288 22.32 66.02 25.44
CA ASN A 288 23.42 66.81 26.07
C ASN A 288 23.89 66.19 27.41
N GLY A 289 23.90 64.87 27.56
CA GLY A 289 24.29 64.17 28.78
C GLY A 289 23.22 64.10 29.89
N SER A 290 22.04 64.69 29.67
CA SER A 290 20.90 64.61 30.60
C SER A 290 19.91 63.57 30.13
N SER A 291 19.54 62.63 31.01
CA SER A 291 18.66 61.51 30.71
C SER A 291 17.27 61.70 31.34
N GLN A 292 16.23 61.47 30.58
CA GLN A 292 14.83 61.51 30.99
C GLN A 292 14.13 60.23 30.66
N ALA A 293 13.50 59.60 31.63
CA ALA A 293 12.63 58.46 31.39
C ALA A 293 11.32 58.92 30.72
N VAL A 294 10.94 58.26 29.60
CA VAL A 294 9.78 58.63 28.79
C VAL A 294 8.95 57.42 28.43
N ILE A 295 7.70 57.70 28.08
CA ILE A 295 6.78 56.74 27.40
C ILE A 295 6.60 57.31 26.00
N ILE A 296 6.88 56.51 24.97
CA ILE A 296 6.70 56.81 23.55
C ILE A 296 5.46 56.13 23.04
N ASP A 297 4.55 56.85 22.40
CA ASP A 297 3.35 56.27 21.77
C ASP A 297 3.59 55.92 20.28
N HIS A 298 2.56 55.34 19.67
CA HIS A 298 2.59 54.93 18.25
C HIS A 298 2.88 56.08 17.27
N ASN A 299 2.54 57.32 17.62
CA ASN A 299 2.82 58.50 16.81
C ASN A 299 4.20 59.13 17.12
N GLY A 300 4.97 58.46 17.98
CA GLY A 300 6.29 58.96 18.41
C GLY A 300 6.22 60.13 19.40
N LYS A 301 5.04 60.44 19.97
CA LYS A 301 4.89 61.45 21.02
C LYS A 301 5.42 60.92 22.34
N MET A 302 6.13 61.75 23.08
CA MET A 302 6.75 61.40 24.34
C MET A 302 6.05 62.06 25.51
N THR A 303 5.83 61.32 26.57
CA THR A 303 5.37 61.78 27.88
C THR A 303 6.37 61.33 28.93
N ALA A 304 6.44 62.03 30.04
CA ALA A 304 7.32 61.68 31.16
C ALA A 304 6.84 60.36 31.78
N ALA A 305 7.77 59.45 32.11
CA ALA A 305 7.40 58.10 32.60
C ALA A 305 6.95 58.14 34.07
N ASP A 306 7.23 59.17 34.82
CA ASP A 306 6.91 59.31 36.24
C ASP A 306 5.46 59.76 36.50
N ASP A 307 4.94 60.70 35.70
CA ASP A 307 3.58 61.27 35.91
C ASP A 307 2.75 61.40 34.64
N ASN A 308 3.22 60.85 33.52
CA ASN A 308 2.60 60.97 32.19
C ASN A 308 2.42 62.40 31.68
N ALA A 309 3.14 63.40 32.27
CA ALA A 309 3.06 64.76 31.80
C ALA A 309 3.59 64.89 30.38
N GLU A 310 3.00 65.80 29.61
CA GLU A 310 3.49 66.14 28.28
C GLU A 310 4.89 66.71 28.34
N LEU A 311 5.75 66.27 27.46
CA LEU A 311 7.09 66.77 27.31
C LEU A 311 7.22 67.69 26.08
N PHE A 312 8.05 68.67 26.21
CA PHE A 312 8.38 69.68 25.16
C PHE A 312 9.88 69.75 24.97
N ILE A 313 10.31 70.16 23.80
CA ILE A 313 11.72 70.52 23.50
C ILE A 313 11.83 72.01 23.60
N ASP A 314 12.67 72.51 24.53
CA ASP A 314 12.90 73.93 24.73
C ASP A 314 13.86 74.55 23.65
N ASN A 315 14.07 75.87 23.68
CA ASN A 315 14.94 76.57 22.74
C ASN A 315 16.41 76.15 22.86
N SER A 316 16.81 75.49 23.97
CA SER A 316 18.15 74.97 24.18
C SER A 316 18.27 73.53 23.67
N GLY A 317 17.16 72.93 23.13
CA GLY A 317 17.08 71.60 22.59
C GLY A 317 16.90 70.51 23.65
N ASN A 318 16.61 70.87 24.93
CA ASN A 318 16.43 69.92 26.02
C ASN A 318 14.95 69.55 26.24
N LEU A 319 14.68 68.33 26.83
CA LEU A 319 13.34 67.98 27.25
C LEU A 319 12.93 68.76 28.52
N THR A 320 11.68 69.23 28.53
CA THR A 320 11.09 69.99 29.67
C THR A 320 9.59 69.65 29.78
N LYS A 321 9.04 69.64 31.02
CA LYS A 321 7.61 69.66 31.28
C LYS A 321 6.95 71.02 31.16
N ASN A 322 7.77 72.09 30.97
CA ASN A 322 7.35 73.51 30.97
C ASN A 322 7.24 74.04 29.53
N ASN A 323 6.02 74.40 29.09
CA ASN A 323 5.78 74.97 27.75
C ASN A 323 5.71 76.51 27.74
N LYS A 324 6.14 77.19 28.79
CA LYS A 324 6.02 78.66 28.90
C LYS A 324 6.86 79.46 27.90
N THR A 325 7.81 78.85 27.23
CA THR A 325 8.77 79.52 26.30
C THR A 325 8.54 79.18 24.84
N GLY A 326 7.35 78.58 24.45
CA GLY A 326 7.08 78.25 23.07
C GLY A 326 7.82 76.99 22.57
N GLY A 327 8.07 76.01 23.47
CA GLY A 327 8.71 74.76 23.15
C GLY A 327 7.86 73.92 22.17
N LYS A 328 8.53 73.13 21.35
CA LYS A 328 7.86 72.17 20.45
C LYS A 328 7.48 70.89 21.23
N ALA A 329 6.35 70.25 20.90
CA ALA A 329 6.02 68.99 21.50
C ALA A 329 7.16 67.95 21.34
N ALA A 330 7.47 67.20 22.39
CA ALA A 330 8.50 66.19 22.33
C ALA A 330 7.99 65.00 21.52
N THR A 331 8.43 64.92 20.27
CA THR A 331 8.16 63.83 19.36
C THR A 331 9.46 63.32 18.73
N LEU A 332 9.47 62.07 18.23
CA LEU A 332 10.62 61.53 17.47
C LEU A 332 10.99 62.47 16.29
N GLU A 333 9.98 62.99 15.60
CA GLU A 333 10.18 63.93 14.49
C GLU A 333 10.83 65.21 14.95
N ASN A 334 10.36 65.84 16.05
CA ASN A 334 10.93 67.07 16.60
C ASN A 334 12.34 66.86 17.19
N LEU A 335 12.64 65.61 17.67
CA LEU A 335 14.02 65.25 18.03
C LEU A 335 14.94 65.22 16.80
N ALA A 336 14.44 64.66 15.66
CA ALA A 336 15.21 64.70 14.43
C ALA A 336 15.39 66.10 13.83
N LEU A 337 14.50 67.05 14.14
CA LEU A 337 14.57 68.46 13.76
C LEU A 337 15.23 69.30 14.85
N ASN A 338 15.77 68.71 15.94
CA ASN A 338 16.24 69.42 17.10
C ASN A 338 17.54 70.19 16.83
N LYS A 339 17.52 71.48 17.20
CA LYS A 339 18.66 72.35 17.07
C LYS A 339 18.73 73.41 18.21
N THR A 340 19.91 73.91 18.44
CA THR A 340 20.13 75.09 19.31
C THR A 340 20.81 76.22 18.52
N GLY A 341 20.47 77.46 18.85
CA GLY A 341 20.98 78.59 18.10
C GLY A 341 20.57 78.57 16.62
N THR A 342 21.41 79.19 15.76
CA THR A 342 21.09 79.33 14.33
C THR A 342 21.34 78.10 13.52
N ASN A 343 22.39 77.29 13.82
CA ASN A 343 22.79 76.15 12.95
C ASN A 343 23.46 75.00 13.71
N THR A 344 23.19 74.76 14.98
CA THR A 344 23.80 73.64 15.73
C THR A 344 22.80 72.52 15.98
N ALA A 345 23.03 71.40 15.37
CA ALA A 345 22.23 70.18 15.58
C ALA A 345 22.37 69.64 17.01
N VAL A 346 21.27 69.33 17.66
CA VAL A 346 21.27 68.74 19.00
C VAL A 346 21.06 67.22 18.86
N LYS A 347 22.10 66.48 19.23
CA LYS A 347 22.04 65.00 19.21
C LYS A 347 21.25 64.49 20.40
N SER A 348 20.46 63.45 20.13
CA SER A 348 19.76 62.71 21.17
C SER A 348 19.93 61.17 20.99
N SER A 349 19.82 60.47 22.07
CA SER A 349 19.76 59.02 22.01
C SER A 349 18.57 58.49 22.83
N ILE A 350 17.92 57.44 22.32
CA ILE A 350 16.78 56.76 22.96
C ILE A 350 17.21 55.33 23.25
N THR A 351 17.15 54.94 24.50
CA THR A 351 17.45 53.55 24.91
C THR A 351 16.19 52.91 25.47
N THR A 352 15.72 51.83 24.82
CA THR A 352 14.55 51.07 25.26
C THR A 352 14.93 50.12 26.41
N GLU A 353 13.93 49.60 27.13
CA GLU A 353 14.12 48.55 28.15
C GLU A 353 14.70 47.25 27.54
N SER A 354 14.44 46.97 26.25
CA SER A 354 15.01 45.82 25.49
C SER A 354 16.48 46.03 25.10
N GLY A 355 17.06 47.19 25.42
CA GLY A 355 18.44 47.54 25.11
C GLY A 355 18.70 48.02 23.68
N THR A 356 17.65 48.27 22.88
CA THR A 356 17.79 48.93 21.58
C THR A 356 18.15 50.37 21.80
N LYS A 357 19.23 50.86 21.19
CA LYS A 357 19.67 52.23 21.25
C LYS A 357 19.49 52.92 19.89
N ILE A 358 18.69 53.97 19.85
CA ILE A 358 18.42 54.78 18.66
C ILE A 358 19.11 56.11 18.83
N ALA A 359 20.01 56.47 17.93
CA ALA A 359 20.74 57.75 17.92
C ALA A 359 20.15 58.65 16.83
N ILE A 360 19.83 59.87 17.20
CA ILE A 360 19.23 60.88 16.32
C ILE A 360 20.19 62.04 16.26
N ALA A 361 20.65 62.38 15.06
CA ALA A 361 21.68 63.41 14.85
C ALA A 361 21.20 64.88 15.08
N GLY A 362 19.86 65.06 15.08
CA GLY A 362 19.29 66.41 15.08
C GLY A 362 19.48 67.13 13.74
N SER A 363 19.02 68.38 13.65
CA SER A 363 19.01 69.16 12.42
C SER A 363 19.91 70.40 12.57
N THR A 364 20.58 70.81 11.50
CA THR A 364 21.34 72.08 11.46
C THR A 364 20.48 73.25 11.04
N ASP A 365 19.44 73.03 10.23
CA ASP A 365 18.58 74.08 9.68
C ASP A 365 17.20 74.13 10.35
N GLY A 366 16.82 73.08 11.08
CA GLY A 366 15.50 72.88 11.72
C GLY A 366 14.36 72.53 10.79
N THR A 367 14.68 72.23 9.53
CA THR A 367 13.73 71.81 8.47
C THR A 367 14.07 70.49 7.88
N THR A 368 15.36 70.16 7.76
CA THR A 368 15.82 68.81 7.30
C THR A 368 16.11 67.96 8.52
N ALA A 369 15.37 66.80 8.59
CA ALA A 369 15.55 65.89 9.70
C ALA A 369 16.98 65.31 9.73
N GLY A 370 17.58 65.30 10.92
CA GLY A 370 18.87 64.67 11.14
C GLY A 370 18.79 63.13 10.91
N LYS A 371 19.93 62.56 10.56
CA LYS A 371 20.04 61.12 10.35
C LYS A 371 19.74 60.34 11.63
N ILE A 372 19.14 59.18 11.45
CA ILE A 372 18.81 58.25 12.52
C ILE A 372 19.55 56.92 12.29
N SER A 373 20.26 56.48 13.31
CA SER A 373 20.86 55.12 13.35
C SER A 373 20.37 54.38 14.58
N ALA A 374 20.43 53.07 14.54
CA ALA A 374 20.01 52.23 15.68
C ALA A 374 20.95 51.04 15.85
N THR A 375 21.21 50.69 17.11
CA THR A 375 22.01 49.50 17.45
C THR A 375 21.24 48.57 18.35
N ASN A 376 21.52 47.27 18.25
CA ASN A 376 20.84 46.19 18.97
C ASN A 376 19.31 46.23 18.78
N VAL A 377 18.89 46.51 17.54
CA VAL A 377 17.47 46.43 17.13
C VAL A 377 17.04 44.96 17.17
N LYS A 378 15.86 44.67 17.74
CA LYS A 378 15.39 43.30 17.89
C LYS A 378 14.33 42.97 16.85
N ILE A 379 14.41 41.73 16.29
CA ILE A 379 13.39 41.12 15.46
C ILE A 379 13.18 39.69 15.93
N SER A 380 11.93 39.20 15.96
CA SER A 380 11.65 37.83 16.35
C SER A 380 12.25 36.82 15.35
N ALA A 381 12.59 35.61 15.81
CA ALA A 381 13.10 34.57 14.92
C ALA A 381 12.07 34.18 13.87
N GLU A 382 10.78 34.25 14.21
CA GLU A 382 9.67 33.91 13.31
C GLU A 382 9.54 34.99 12.20
N ASP A 383 9.56 36.29 12.55
CA ASP A 383 9.44 37.35 11.57
C ASP A 383 10.66 37.42 10.65
N LEU A 384 11.88 37.25 11.19
CA LEU A 384 13.07 37.19 10.36
C LEU A 384 13.05 36.03 9.40
N LYS A 385 12.67 34.83 9.88
CA LYS A 385 12.53 33.63 9.05
C LYS A 385 11.53 33.86 7.91
N ALA A 386 10.32 34.36 8.21
CA ALA A 386 9.29 34.61 7.21
C ALA A 386 9.74 35.56 6.11
N LYS A 387 10.46 36.66 6.48
CA LYS A 387 10.99 37.63 5.53
C LYS A 387 12.21 37.10 4.76
N ALA A 388 13.13 36.41 5.43
CA ALA A 388 14.34 35.85 4.84
C ALA A 388 14.05 34.69 3.88
N ASP A 389 13.02 33.90 4.16
CA ASP A 389 12.56 32.78 3.29
C ASP A 389 12.15 33.31 1.91
N THR A 390 11.52 34.47 1.86
CA THR A 390 11.14 35.13 0.60
C THR A 390 12.32 35.83 -0.09
N ALA A 391 13.19 36.50 0.70
CA ALA A 391 14.29 37.32 0.18
C ALA A 391 15.56 36.53 -0.14
N GLY A 392 15.69 35.30 0.41
CA GLY A 392 16.94 34.56 0.43
C GLY A 392 17.90 35.07 1.52
N PHE A 393 18.84 34.22 1.92
CA PHE A 393 19.81 34.57 2.97
C PHE A 393 21.09 33.75 2.92
N THR A 394 22.11 34.22 3.60
CA THR A 394 23.33 33.47 3.91
C THR A 394 23.54 33.41 5.41
N THR A 395 24.25 32.41 5.90
CA THR A 395 24.58 32.27 7.33
C THR A 395 26.10 32.27 7.56
N SER A 396 26.52 32.60 8.77
CA SER A 396 27.93 32.47 9.19
C SER A 396 28.47 31.03 9.13
N THR A 397 27.61 30.05 9.09
CA THR A 397 27.94 28.61 8.97
C THR A 397 28.07 28.14 7.52
N GLY A 398 27.96 29.06 6.55
CA GLY A 398 28.15 28.76 5.12
C GLY A 398 26.89 28.28 4.39
N PHE A 399 25.71 28.33 5.01
CA PHE A 399 24.47 28.06 4.30
C PHE A 399 24.05 29.24 3.43
N THR A 400 23.54 28.91 2.25
CA THR A 400 22.90 29.88 1.35
C THR A 400 21.54 29.30 0.94
N VAL A 401 20.49 30.11 1.09
CA VAL A 401 19.14 29.83 0.61
C VAL A 401 18.77 30.93 -0.38
N ALA A 402 18.37 30.55 -1.58
CA ALA A 402 17.95 31.49 -2.61
C ALA A 402 16.57 32.11 -2.27
N ALA A 403 16.29 33.29 -2.84
CA ALA A 403 14.98 33.95 -2.70
C ALA A 403 13.86 33.08 -3.33
N GLY A 404 12.66 33.16 -2.73
CA GLY A 404 11.46 32.54 -3.33
C GLY A 404 10.86 31.38 -2.54
N GLY A 405 11.01 31.32 -1.22
CA GLY A 405 10.39 30.33 -0.34
C GLY A 405 10.81 28.90 -0.66
N ASP A 406 10.70 27.98 0.25
CA ASP A 406 10.89 26.52 0.10
C ASP A 406 12.11 26.06 -0.74
N GLN A 407 13.05 26.98 -0.99
CA GLN A 407 14.25 26.74 -1.76
C GLN A 407 15.20 25.82 -1.00
N LYS A 408 15.89 24.98 -1.76
CA LYS A 408 16.93 24.11 -1.21
C LYS A 408 18.07 24.96 -0.63
N ALA A 409 18.50 24.61 0.57
CA ALA A 409 19.69 25.18 1.13
C ALA A 409 20.93 24.56 0.52
N THR A 410 21.95 25.38 0.26
CA THR A 410 23.29 24.90 -0.08
C THR A 410 24.24 25.18 1.08
N LEU A 411 25.21 24.33 1.28
CA LEU A 411 26.30 24.49 2.26
C LEU A 411 27.62 24.57 1.49
N ASN A 412 28.27 25.72 1.59
CA ASN A 412 29.51 26.01 0.86
C ASN A 412 29.40 25.77 -0.66
N GLY A 413 28.24 26.10 -1.24
CA GLY A 413 27.97 25.99 -2.67
C GLY A 413 27.48 24.60 -3.15
N SER A 414 27.44 23.60 -2.28
CA SER A 414 26.89 22.26 -2.59
C SER A 414 25.50 22.08 -1.98
N GLU A 415 24.61 21.32 -2.62
CA GLU A 415 23.30 21.00 -2.03
C GLU A 415 23.46 20.40 -0.64
N ALA A 416 22.70 20.92 0.31
CA ALA A 416 22.69 20.45 1.70
C ALA A 416 21.50 19.53 1.95
N TYR A 417 21.72 18.48 2.71
CA TYR A 417 20.71 17.47 3.07
C TYR A 417 20.63 17.36 4.58
N VAL A 418 19.44 17.06 5.09
CA VAL A 418 19.20 16.80 6.52
C VAL A 418 19.62 15.35 6.84
N LYS A 419 20.51 15.18 7.82
CA LYS A 419 20.96 13.86 8.28
C LYS A 419 20.95 13.81 9.81
N GLY A 420 19.96 13.13 10.38
CA GLY A 420 19.75 13.14 11.83
C GLY A 420 19.55 14.57 12.34
N ASP A 421 20.27 14.95 13.39
CA ASP A 421 20.24 16.30 13.94
C ASP A 421 21.20 17.30 13.24
N GLY A 422 21.80 16.91 12.12
CA GLY A 422 22.79 17.75 11.42
C GLY A 422 22.48 17.88 9.93
N PHE A 423 23.50 18.43 9.22
CA PHE A 423 23.47 18.57 7.77
C PHE A 423 24.66 17.86 7.14
N THR A 424 24.49 17.46 5.89
CA THR A 424 25.55 16.88 5.06
C THR A 424 25.42 17.36 3.63
N ILE A 425 26.52 17.42 2.91
CA ILE A 425 26.54 17.61 1.45
C ILE A 425 26.64 16.26 0.71
N ASP A 426 26.86 15.16 1.44
CA ASP A 426 26.94 13.82 0.87
C ASP A 426 25.59 13.11 1.02
N ASN A 427 24.89 12.92 -0.10
CA ASN A 427 23.66 12.17 -0.21
C ASN A 427 23.92 10.78 -0.83
N THR A 428 25.12 10.24 -0.69
CA THR A 428 25.43 8.90 -1.19
C THR A 428 25.29 7.83 -0.11
N ALA A 429 24.73 6.68 -0.50
CA ALA A 429 24.75 5.47 0.31
C ALA A 429 25.51 4.39 -0.44
N LYS A 430 26.29 3.61 0.31
CA LYS A 430 27.02 2.44 -0.20
C LYS A 430 26.56 1.19 0.53
N TYR A 431 26.29 0.17 -0.24
CA TYR A 431 25.90 -1.15 0.26
C TYR A 431 26.85 -2.21 -0.30
N TYR A 432 27.15 -3.21 0.49
CA TYR A 432 28.09 -4.28 0.20
C TYR A 432 27.38 -5.63 0.24
N VAL A 433 27.56 -6.44 -0.80
CA VAL A 433 27.03 -7.80 -0.84
C VAL A 433 28.03 -8.71 -0.15
N GLN A 434 27.58 -9.42 0.87
CA GLN A 434 28.37 -10.37 1.63
C GLN A 434 28.44 -11.73 0.91
N GLU A 435 29.32 -12.63 1.34
CA GLU A 435 29.48 -13.96 0.75
C GLU A 435 28.22 -14.84 0.87
N ASP A 436 27.41 -14.61 1.90
CA ASP A 436 26.11 -15.26 2.12
C ASP A 436 24.94 -14.63 1.32
N GLY A 437 25.24 -13.61 0.51
CA GLY A 437 24.25 -12.86 -0.26
C GLY A 437 23.53 -11.75 0.53
N ALA A 438 23.77 -11.60 1.82
CA ALA A 438 23.24 -10.52 2.61
C ALA A 438 23.81 -9.16 2.17
N ILE A 439 22.97 -8.13 2.18
CA ILE A 439 23.40 -6.78 1.85
C ILE A 439 23.58 -5.99 3.14
N THR A 440 24.74 -5.35 3.30
CA THR A 440 25.07 -4.55 4.47
C THR A 440 25.55 -3.16 4.07
N ASN A 441 25.39 -2.19 4.96
CA ASN A 441 26.02 -0.88 4.80
C ASN A 441 27.50 -0.91 5.20
N GLY A 442 28.20 0.23 5.07
CA GLY A 442 29.61 0.36 5.44
C GLY A 442 29.92 0.13 6.93
N SER A 443 28.92 0.01 7.79
CA SER A 443 29.03 -0.30 9.23
C SER A 443 28.65 -1.76 9.54
N GLY A 444 28.43 -2.61 8.53
CA GLY A 444 28.02 -3.99 8.70
C GLY A 444 26.56 -4.21 9.08
N LYS A 445 25.72 -3.16 9.10
CA LYS A 445 24.29 -3.31 9.35
C LYS A 445 23.59 -3.83 8.10
N VAL A 446 22.71 -4.82 8.27
CA VAL A 446 21.89 -5.38 7.18
C VAL A 446 21.00 -4.30 6.59
N ALA A 447 20.90 -4.29 5.27
CA ALA A 447 19.98 -3.43 4.54
C ALA A 447 18.60 -4.08 4.43
N TYR A 448 17.57 -3.30 4.64
CA TYR A 448 16.18 -3.69 4.53
C TYR A 448 15.46 -2.79 3.53
N LYS A 449 14.40 -3.31 2.96
CA LYS A 449 13.44 -2.56 2.15
C LYS A 449 12.18 -2.35 2.99
N ASP A 450 11.77 -1.10 3.15
CA ASP A 450 10.52 -0.75 3.83
C ASP A 450 9.29 -0.93 2.91
N ALA A 451 8.10 -0.72 3.44
CA ALA A 451 6.83 -0.86 2.70
C ALA A 451 6.72 0.10 1.50
N ASP A 452 7.41 1.25 1.53
CA ASP A 452 7.47 2.21 0.43
C ASP A 452 8.59 1.87 -0.57
N GLY A 453 9.27 0.77 -0.32
CA GLY A 453 10.38 0.29 -1.13
C GLY A 453 11.67 1.08 -0.95
N LYS A 454 11.81 1.91 0.10
CA LYS A 454 13.03 2.63 0.44
C LYS A 454 14.01 1.67 1.12
N ILE A 455 15.29 1.83 0.80
CA ILE A 455 16.36 1.05 1.45
C ILE A 455 16.75 1.73 2.77
N THR A 456 16.70 0.98 3.85
CA THR A 456 17.01 1.41 5.22
C THR A 456 17.91 0.39 5.90
N THR A 457 18.52 0.75 7.03
CA THR A 457 19.24 -0.18 7.91
C THR A 457 18.44 -0.58 9.15
N ASP A 458 17.20 -0.12 9.23
CA ASP A 458 16.31 -0.42 10.34
C ASP A 458 15.45 -1.64 9.97
N ALA A 459 15.44 -2.65 10.83
CA ALA A 459 14.64 -3.86 10.63
C ALA A 459 13.13 -3.57 10.71
N LYS A 460 12.75 -2.42 11.27
CA LYS A 460 11.36 -1.95 11.38
C LYS A 460 11.28 -0.48 11.02
N THR A 461 10.21 -0.12 10.33
CA THR A 461 9.88 1.29 10.05
C THR A 461 8.70 1.70 10.93
N GLU A 462 8.84 2.81 11.65
CA GLU A 462 7.72 3.40 12.39
C GLU A 462 6.69 3.97 11.42
N THR A 463 5.42 3.72 11.73
CA THR A 463 4.30 4.21 10.91
C THR A 463 3.48 5.22 11.70
N ALA A 464 3.12 6.30 11.04
CA ALA A 464 2.16 7.26 11.58
C ALA A 464 0.76 6.61 11.73
N LYS A 465 -0.11 7.24 12.52
CA LYS A 465 -1.52 6.83 12.62
C LYS A 465 -2.13 6.71 11.22
N THR A 466 -2.82 5.60 10.99
CA THR A 466 -3.49 5.35 9.70
C THR A 466 -4.51 6.44 9.41
N THR A 467 -4.37 7.12 8.28
CA THR A 467 -5.39 8.02 7.74
C THR A 467 -6.54 7.18 7.16
N ASP A 468 -7.78 7.61 7.44
CA ASP A 468 -9.01 6.96 6.93
C ASP A 468 -9.07 5.44 7.18
N PRO A 469 -8.93 4.97 8.45
CA PRO A 469 -8.84 3.55 8.75
C PRO A 469 -10.09 2.78 8.30
N MET A 470 -11.28 3.39 8.34
CA MET A 470 -12.53 2.76 7.90
C MET A 470 -12.51 2.50 6.40
N ALA A 471 -12.10 3.47 5.59
CA ALA A 471 -12.04 3.32 4.13
C ALA A 471 -11.04 2.24 3.70
N LYS A 472 -9.93 2.07 4.44
CA LYS A 472 -8.98 0.97 4.19
C LYS A 472 -9.60 -0.39 4.51
N LEU A 473 -10.31 -0.51 5.63
CA LEU A 473 -10.98 -1.74 6.05
C LEU A 473 -12.15 -2.10 5.13
N ASP A 474 -12.95 -1.11 4.68
CA ASP A 474 -14.03 -1.34 3.73
C ASP A 474 -13.49 -1.87 2.38
N LYS A 475 -12.33 -1.39 1.93
CA LYS A 475 -11.64 -1.94 0.75
C LYS A 475 -11.14 -3.37 0.97
N ALA A 476 -10.63 -3.68 2.16
CA ALA A 476 -10.20 -5.02 2.50
C ALA A 476 -11.37 -6.00 2.55
N LEU A 477 -12.48 -5.62 3.19
CA LEU A 477 -13.74 -6.39 3.20
C LEU A 477 -14.26 -6.63 1.79
N ALA A 478 -14.29 -5.60 0.93
CA ALA A 478 -14.75 -5.74 -0.45
C ALA A 478 -13.92 -6.75 -1.26
N LYS A 479 -12.60 -6.83 -1.02
CA LYS A 479 -11.75 -7.86 -1.67
C LYS A 479 -12.11 -9.28 -1.22
N VAL A 480 -12.35 -9.48 0.07
CA VAL A 480 -12.75 -10.78 0.62
C VAL A 480 -14.14 -11.17 0.08
N ASP A 481 -15.08 -10.23 0.06
CA ASP A 481 -16.44 -10.49 -0.44
C ASP A 481 -16.45 -10.79 -1.96
N ALA A 482 -15.61 -10.12 -2.75
CA ALA A 482 -15.44 -10.43 -4.16
C ALA A 482 -14.97 -11.87 -4.38
N LEU A 483 -13.94 -12.32 -3.64
CA LEU A 483 -13.44 -13.69 -3.75
C LEU A 483 -14.48 -14.73 -3.28
N ARG A 484 -15.25 -14.42 -2.23
CA ARG A 484 -16.36 -15.29 -1.80
C ARG A 484 -17.45 -15.40 -2.86
N SER A 485 -17.78 -14.30 -3.53
CA SER A 485 -18.74 -14.29 -4.63
C SER A 485 -18.26 -15.13 -5.81
N ASP A 486 -16.99 -15.03 -6.17
CA ASP A 486 -16.38 -15.83 -7.23
C ASP A 486 -16.40 -17.32 -6.89
N LEU A 487 -16.05 -17.70 -5.66
CA LEU A 487 -16.12 -19.09 -5.20
C LEU A 487 -17.55 -19.62 -5.20
N GLY A 488 -18.54 -18.82 -4.79
CA GLY A 488 -19.96 -19.18 -4.87
C GLY A 488 -20.42 -19.42 -6.31
N ALA A 489 -19.99 -18.57 -7.24
CA ALA A 489 -20.28 -18.77 -8.66
C ALA A 489 -19.64 -20.06 -9.21
N ILE A 490 -18.42 -20.36 -8.78
CA ILE A 490 -17.70 -21.60 -9.16
C ILE A 490 -18.43 -22.83 -8.59
N GLN A 491 -18.89 -22.81 -7.33
CA GLN A 491 -19.69 -23.91 -6.75
C GLN A 491 -20.95 -24.17 -7.57
N ASN A 492 -21.70 -23.11 -7.91
CA ASN A 492 -22.90 -23.25 -8.77
C ASN A 492 -22.58 -23.84 -10.15
N ARG A 493 -21.43 -23.50 -10.73
CA ARG A 493 -20.96 -24.09 -12.00
C ARG A 493 -20.66 -25.58 -11.84
N PHE A 494 -20.02 -26.00 -10.75
CA PHE A 494 -19.77 -27.41 -10.47
C PHE A 494 -21.07 -28.16 -10.27
N ASP A 495 -22.04 -27.68 -9.51
CA ASP A 495 -23.34 -28.29 -9.28
C ASP A 495 -24.12 -28.49 -10.59
N SER A 496 -24.14 -27.46 -11.43
CA SER A 496 -24.73 -27.53 -12.77
C SER A 496 -24.04 -28.58 -13.64
N THR A 497 -22.71 -28.65 -13.55
CA THR A 497 -21.90 -29.61 -14.29
C THR A 497 -22.19 -31.04 -13.81
N ILE A 498 -22.21 -31.29 -12.50
CA ILE A 498 -22.55 -32.62 -11.91
C ILE A 498 -23.92 -33.07 -12.38
N THR A 499 -24.90 -32.18 -12.37
CA THR A 499 -26.26 -32.50 -12.86
C THR A 499 -26.25 -32.87 -14.34
N ASN A 500 -25.55 -32.14 -15.17
CA ASN A 500 -25.41 -32.42 -16.61
C ASN A 500 -24.68 -33.76 -16.85
N LEU A 501 -23.56 -33.96 -16.14
CA LEU A 501 -22.80 -35.22 -16.21
C LEU A 501 -23.66 -36.41 -15.81
N GLY A 502 -24.47 -36.32 -14.75
CA GLY A 502 -25.40 -37.34 -14.32
C GLY A 502 -26.43 -37.68 -15.39
N ASN A 503 -27.05 -36.69 -16.01
CA ASN A 503 -27.97 -36.87 -17.11
C ASN A 503 -27.30 -37.54 -18.32
N THR A 504 -26.08 -37.11 -18.66
CA THR A 504 -25.32 -37.67 -19.77
C THR A 504 -24.94 -39.13 -19.51
N VAL A 505 -24.48 -39.46 -18.30
CA VAL A 505 -24.16 -40.83 -17.87
C VAL A 505 -25.39 -41.72 -17.97
N ASN A 506 -26.57 -41.28 -17.50
CA ASN A 506 -27.82 -42.02 -17.60
C ASN A 506 -28.23 -42.29 -19.06
N ASN A 507 -28.13 -41.25 -19.91
CA ASN A 507 -28.45 -41.42 -21.33
C ASN A 507 -27.49 -42.38 -22.04
N LEU A 508 -26.17 -42.24 -21.80
CA LEU A 508 -25.17 -43.15 -22.37
C LEU A 508 -25.33 -44.59 -21.85
N THR A 509 -25.65 -44.75 -20.57
CA THR A 509 -25.91 -46.07 -19.98
C THR A 509 -27.14 -46.73 -20.64
N SER A 510 -28.22 -45.97 -20.82
CA SER A 510 -29.42 -46.45 -21.52
C SER A 510 -29.14 -46.79 -22.99
N ALA A 511 -28.32 -45.97 -23.67
CA ALA A 511 -27.92 -46.25 -25.05
C ALA A 511 -27.03 -47.50 -25.15
N ARG A 512 -26.08 -47.67 -24.21
CA ARG A 512 -25.22 -48.86 -24.12
C ARG A 512 -26.06 -50.11 -23.88
N SER A 513 -27.00 -50.06 -22.93
CA SER A 513 -27.91 -51.18 -22.62
C SER A 513 -28.68 -51.65 -23.86
N ARG A 514 -29.22 -50.72 -24.67
CA ARG A 514 -29.92 -51.08 -25.93
C ARG A 514 -29.02 -51.76 -26.94
N ILE A 515 -27.72 -51.54 -26.92
CA ILE A 515 -26.75 -52.13 -27.84
C ILE A 515 -26.29 -53.50 -27.30
N GLU A 516 -25.89 -53.55 -26.04
CA GLU A 516 -25.10 -54.62 -25.44
C GLU A 516 -25.97 -55.66 -24.67
N ASP A 517 -27.07 -55.22 -24.00
CA ASP A 517 -27.86 -56.08 -23.14
C ASP A 517 -28.76 -57.02 -23.94
N ALA A 518 -28.94 -58.25 -23.46
CA ALA A 518 -29.84 -59.24 -24.01
C ALA A 518 -31.26 -59.09 -23.43
N ASP A 519 -32.27 -59.17 -24.31
CA ASP A 519 -33.63 -59.29 -23.86
C ASP A 519 -33.86 -60.73 -23.34
N TYR A 520 -34.02 -60.81 -22.01
CA TYR A 520 -34.19 -62.10 -21.32
C TYR A 520 -35.34 -62.96 -21.90
N ALA A 521 -36.51 -62.37 -22.21
CA ALA A 521 -37.66 -63.10 -22.72
C ALA A 521 -37.37 -63.64 -24.11
N THR A 522 -36.68 -62.87 -24.95
CA THR A 522 -36.30 -63.32 -26.31
C THR A 522 -35.26 -64.43 -26.26
N GLU A 523 -34.21 -64.30 -25.39
CA GLU A 523 -33.17 -65.34 -25.31
C GLU A 523 -33.67 -66.67 -24.66
N VAL A 524 -34.56 -66.59 -23.65
CA VAL A 524 -35.23 -67.81 -23.11
C VAL A 524 -36.08 -68.50 -24.17
N SER A 525 -36.82 -67.79 -25.02
CA SER A 525 -37.56 -68.30 -26.13
C SER A 525 -36.66 -69.01 -27.17
N ASN A 526 -35.52 -68.36 -27.51
CA ASN A 526 -34.50 -68.89 -28.42
C ASN A 526 -33.88 -70.19 -27.85
N MET A 527 -33.52 -70.17 -26.56
CA MET A 527 -32.98 -71.32 -25.85
C MET A 527 -33.99 -72.52 -25.87
N SER A 528 -35.25 -72.25 -25.52
CA SER A 528 -36.30 -73.29 -25.52
C SER A 528 -36.52 -73.86 -26.92
N ARG A 529 -36.58 -73.02 -27.95
CA ARG A 529 -36.69 -73.43 -29.34
C ARG A 529 -35.50 -74.29 -29.78
N ALA A 530 -34.28 -73.91 -29.44
CA ALA A 530 -33.07 -74.66 -29.78
C ALA A 530 -33.00 -76.00 -29.05
N GLN A 531 -33.45 -76.07 -27.79
CA GLN A 531 -33.57 -77.32 -27.05
C GLN A 531 -34.59 -78.29 -27.70
N ILE A 532 -35.76 -77.76 -28.09
CA ILE A 532 -36.80 -78.58 -28.77
C ILE A 532 -36.26 -79.11 -30.11
N LEU A 533 -35.58 -78.20 -30.90
CA LEU A 533 -35.00 -78.63 -32.19
C LEU A 533 -33.85 -79.61 -32.01
N GLN A 534 -33.07 -79.54 -30.94
CA GLN A 534 -32.03 -80.49 -30.61
C GLN A 534 -32.66 -81.89 -30.30
N GLN A 535 -33.70 -81.92 -29.44
CA GLN A 535 -34.42 -83.19 -29.13
C GLN A 535 -35.10 -83.79 -30.36
N ALA A 536 -35.78 -82.98 -31.15
CA ALA A 536 -36.38 -83.39 -32.39
C ALA A 536 -35.34 -83.90 -33.40
N GLY A 537 -34.21 -83.16 -33.53
CA GLY A 537 -33.11 -83.51 -34.42
C GLY A 537 -32.45 -84.85 -34.06
N THR A 538 -32.27 -85.16 -32.77
CA THR A 538 -31.74 -86.46 -32.33
C THR A 538 -32.71 -87.61 -32.67
N SER A 539 -34.02 -87.41 -32.49
CA SER A 539 -35.04 -88.39 -32.86
C SER A 539 -35.07 -88.60 -34.37
N VAL A 540 -35.06 -87.56 -35.19
CA VAL A 540 -35.03 -87.66 -36.65
C VAL A 540 -33.72 -88.29 -37.15
N LEU A 541 -32.57 -88.01 -36.53
CA LEU A 541 -31.30 -88.64 -36.86
C LEU A 541 -31.31 -90.12 -36.59
N ALA A 542 -31.91 -90.59 -35.46
CA ALA A 542 -32.10 -91.99 -35.16
C ALA A 542 -33.00 -92.65 -36.21
N GLN A 543 -34.09 -92.01 -36.63
CA GLN A 543 -34.98 -92.47 -37.65
C GLN A 543 -34.34 -92.54 -39.05
N ALA A 544 -33.52 -91.50 -39.42
CA ALA A 544 -32.79 -91.51 -40.69
C ALA A 544 -31.76 -92.66 -40.77
N ASN A 545 -31.10 -92.96 -39.64
CA ASN A 545 -30.17 -94.10 -39.57
C ASN A 545 -30.88 -95.45 -39.59
N GLN A 546 -32.09 -95.61 -39.02
CA GLN A 546 -32.90 -96.83 -39.12
C GLN A 546 -33.39 -97.10 -40.55
N THR A 547 -33.73 -96.04 -41.30
CA THR A 547 -34.20 -96.20 -42.70
C THR A 547 -33.13 -96.83 -43.57
N THR A 548 -31.87 -96.50 -43.42
CA THR A 548 -30.76 -97.10 -44.16
C THR A 548 -30.45 -98.51 -43.71
N GLN A 549 -30.61 -98.85 -42.44
CA GLN A 549 -30.51 -100.24 -41.94
C GLN A 549 -31.61 -101.13 -42.48
N ASN A 550 -32.84 -100.63 -42.58
CA ASN A 550 -33.97 -101.35 -43.16
C ASN A 550 -33.76 -101.62 -44.66
N VAL A 551 -33.18 -100.67 -45.38
CA VAL A 551 -32.83 -100.88 -46.81
C VAL A 551 -31.70 -101.93 -46.94
N LEU A 552 -30.70 -101.92 -46.04
CA LEU A 552 -29.61 -102.89 -46.03
C LEU A 552 -30.10 -104.30 -45.68
N SER A 553 -31.11 -104.43 -44.80
CA SER A 553 -31.72 -105.70 -44.44
C SER A 553 -32.60 -106.28 -45.55
N LEU A 554 -33.16 -105.50 -46.48
CA LEU A 554 -33.93 -105.92 -47.65
C LEU A 554 -33.02 -106.33 -48.82
N LEU A 555 -31.71 -105.99 -48.80
CA LEU A 555 -30.73 -106.33 -49.81
C LEU A 555 -29.86 -107.56 -49.42
N ARG A 556 -30.09 -108.15 -48.25
CA ARG A 556 -29.49 -109.41 -47.79
C ARG A 556 -30.36 -110.60 -48.14
#